data_fcd0df6ef85fc2c411462c8583b70196
#
_entry.id   fcd0df6ef85fc2c411462c8583b70196
#
_cell.length_a   1.000
_cell.length_b   1.000
_cell.length_c   1.000
_cell.angle_alpha   90.00
_cell.angle_beta   90.00
_cell.angle_gamma   90.00
#
_symmetry.space_group_name_H-M   'P 1'
#
loop_
_entity.id
_entity.type
_entity.pdbx_description
1 polymer ?
#
loop_
_entity_poly.entity_id
_entity_poly.type
_entity_poly.pdbx_seq_one_letter_code
_entity_poly.pdbx_strand_id
1 'polypeptide(L)'
;MSDAENPTPPRKKGKGKKILLVTVGLLLVGGGGAGAALYAGLISGGHSGPAKRDTPLLVPREGVSESEAARYYHPTGDKRADATKFQASYYPLADQFTANLRDDSGFVQLGLGVATYYDQRVIDAVRLHEIAIRSAVLLTISEQDPVMVRSPEGKAHLKTALRKSINEVL
;
A
#
# COMPACT_ATOMS: atom_id res chain seq x y z
N MET A 1 79.35 56.01 1.68
CA MET A 1 80.25 54.86 1.45
C MET A 1 80.08 53.96 2.60
N SER A 2 79.65 52.81 2.35
CA SER A 2 79.67 51.57 3.11
C SER A 2 78.27 50.96 3.21
N ASP A 3 78.15 50.00 2.38
CA ASP A 3 77.03 49.11 2.36
C ASP A 3 76.96 48.27 3.64
N ALA A 4 75.83 48.23 4.27
CA ALA A 4 75.56 47.26 5.34
C ALA A 4 74.62 46.21 4.82
N GLU A 5 75.27 45.10 4.57
CA GLU A 5 74.61 43.85 4.14
C GLU A 5 73.76 43.28 5.27
N ASN A 6 72.44 43.11 4.93
CA ASN A 6 71.47 42.54 5.85
C ASN A 6 71.36 41.03 5.65
N PRO A 7 71.70 40.17 6.63
CA PRO A 7 71.65 38.75 6.47
C PRO A 7 70.21 38.24 6.54
N THR A 8 69.81 37.60 5.47
CA THR A 8 68.57 36.86 5.33
C THR A 8 68.51 35.69 6.29
N PRO A 9 67.42 35.50 7.09
CA PRO A 9 67.31 34.33 7.97
C PRO A 9 66.99 33.06 7.20
N PRO A 10 67.45 31.86 7.64
CA PRO A 10 67.28 30.61 6.93
C PRO A 10 65.84 30.15 6.94
N ARG A 11 65.31 29.80 5.76
CA ARG A 11 64.00 29.17 5.55
C ARG A 11 63.96 27.80 6.26
N LYS A 12 63.19 27.69 7.33
CA LYS A 12 62.82 26.40 7.94
C LYS A 12 61.91 25.66 7.00
N LYS A 13 62.45 24.65 6.31
CA LYS A 13 61.72 23.71 5.47
C LYS A 13 60.75 22.84 6.27
N GLY A 14 59.43 22.98 6.07
CA GLY A 14 58.68 21.79 5.72
C GLY A 14 58.08 20.94 6.82
N LYS A 15 58.08 21.29 8.12
CA LYS A 15 57.31 20.48 9.11
C LYS A 15 55.81 20.87 9.17
N GLY A 16 55.50 22.13 8.89
CA GLY A 16 54.10 22.60 8.90
C GLY A 16 53.21 22.01 7.80
N LYS A 17 53.76 21.80 6.60
CA LYS A 17 52.98 21.20 5.49
C LYS A 17 52.62 19.73 5.72
N LYS A 18 53.51 18.97 6.39
CA LYS A 18 53.27 17.55 6.75
C LYS A 18 52.26 17.45 7.89
N ILE A 19 52.32 18.35 8.86
CA ILE A 19 51.34 18.41 9.96
C ILE A 19 49.99 18.86 9.43
N LEU A 20 49.92 19.84 8.53
CA LEU A 20 48.67 20.30 7.90
C LEU A 20 48.03 19.19 7.04
N LEU A 21 48.82 18.42 6.28
CA LEU A 21 48.35 17.28 5.51
C LEU A 21 47.83 16.15 6.38
N VAL A 22 48.50 15.87 7.51
CA VAL A 22 48.04 14.85 8.44
C VAL A 22 46.78 15.27 9.18
N THR A 23 46.67 16.55 9.59
CA THR A 23 45.45 17.05 10.24
C THR A 23 44.25 17.15 9.27
N VAL A 24 44.47 17.55 8.01
CA VAL A 24 43.42 17.53 6.99
C VAL A 24 43.02 16.08 6.61
N GLY A 25 44.01 15.17 6.51
CA GLY A 25 43.75 13.75 6.30
C GLY A 25 42.98 13.10 7.45
N LEU A 26 43.30 13.43 8.69
CA LEU A 26 42.60 12.94 9.87
C LEU A 26 41.17 13.48 9.98
N LEU A 27 40.97 14.75 9.60
CA LEU A 27 39.61 15.34 9.51
C LEU A 27 38.77 14.71 8.40
N LEU A 28 39.37 14.35 7.27
CA LEU A 28 38.64 13.67 6.18
C LEU A 28 38.32 12.21 6.53
N VAL A 29 39.18 11.50 7.24
CA VAL A 29 38.91 10.13 7.66
C VAL A 29 38.01 10.09 8.91
N GLY A 30 38.21 10.98 9.88
CA GLY A 30 37.36 11.07 11.08
C GLY A 30 36.00 11.72 10.79
N GLY A 31 35.97 12.79 9.99
CA GLY A 31 34.75 13.50 9.61
C GLY A 31 33.91 12.71 8.59
N GLY A 32 34.55 11.99 7.69
CA GLY A 32 33.84 11.16 6.69
C GLY A 32 33.14 9.96 7.34
N GLY A 33 33.76 9.31 8.32
CA GLY A 33 33.13 8.18 9.02
C GLY A 33 31.96 8.60 9.90
N ALA A 34 32.14 9.67 10.70
CA ALA A 34 31.08 10.19 11.55
C ALA A 34 29.96 10.88 10.73
N GLY A 35 30.34 11.63 9.68
CA GLY A 35 29.39 12.25 8.77
C GLY A 35 28.61 11.24 7.95
N ALA A 36 29.25 10.17 7.47
CA ALA A 36 28.58 9.09 6.78
C ALA A 36 27.66 8.29 7.70
N ALA A 37 28.04 8.07 8.96
CA ALA A 37 27.20 7.42 9.96
C ALA A 37 26.00 8.28 10.35
N LEU A 38 26.18 9.60 10.50
CA LEU A 38 25.09 10.53 10.76
C LEU A 38 24.19 10.69 9.52
N TYR A 39 24.75 10.73 8.32
CA TYR A 39 24.00 10.83 7.08
C TYR A 39 23.24 9.54 6.78
N ALA A 40 23.86 8.37 6.99
CA ALA A 40 23.19 7.08 6.93
C ALA A 40 22.13 6.94 8.04
N GLY A 41 22.39 7.43 9.25
CA GLY A 41 21.43 7.48 10.36
C GLY A 41 20.28 8.44 10.10
N LEU A 42 20.49 9.58 9.45
CA LEU A 42 19.45 10.52 9.04
C LEU A 42 18.62 9.99 7.85
N ILE A 43 19.23 9.23 6.95
CA ILE A 43 18.51 8.58 5.83
C ILE A 43 17.85 7.28 6.28
N SER A 44 18.52 6.50 7.15
CA SER A 44 17.96 5.26 7.72
C SER A 44 17.10 5.50 8.96
N GLY A 45 17.23 6.66 9.61
CA GLY A 45 16.40 7.15 10.71
C GLY A 45 15.10 7.79 10.24
N GLY A 46 14.78 7.70 8.94
CA GLY A 46 13.45 7.89 8.43
C GLY A 46 12.55 6.88 9.10
N HIS A 47 11.92 7.32 10.17
CA HIS A 47 10.67 6.83 10.74
C HIS A 47 10.33 5.40 10.29
N SER A 48 10.87 4.42 10.98
CA SER A 48 10.27 3.09 11.05
C SER A 48 9.01 3.15 11.94
N GLY A 49 8.18 4.14 11.72
CA GLY A 49 6.77 3.94 11.92
C GLY A 49 6.39 2.80 10.96
N PRO A 50 5.44 1.91 11.33
CA PRO A 50 5.00 0.88 10.42
C PRO A 50 4.70 1.56 9.10
N ALA A 51 5.45 1.19 8.05
CA ALA A 51 5.23 1.73 6.72
C ALA A 51 3.73 1.67 6.51
N LYS A 52 3.08 2.81 6.26
CA LYS A 52 1.65 2.84 5.91
C LYS A 52 1.57 1.96 4.69
N ARG A 53 1.20 0.71 4.91
CA ARG A 53 0.99 -0.22 3.80
C ARG A 53 -0.23 0.32 3.10
N ASP A 54 -0.07 0.78 1.87
CA ASP A 54 -1.19 1.29 1.06
C ASP A 54 -2.20 0.17 0.75
N THR A 55 -1.80 -1.08 0.99
CA THR A 55 -2.68 -2.24 0.82
C THR A 55 -3.56 -2.46 2.05
N PRO A 56 -4.86 -2.75 1.86
CA PRO A 56 -5.77 -3.12 2.95
C PRO A 56 -5.29 -4.33 3.73
N LEU A 57 -5.52 -4.34 5.02
CA LEU A 57 -5.10 -5.40 5.93
C LEU A 57 -6.29 -6.27 6.34
N LEU A 58 -6.07 -7.59 6.41
CA LEU A 58 -7.06 -8.51 6.97
C LEU A 58 -7.25 -8.23 8.46
N VAL A 59 -8.49 -8.20 8.92
CA VAL A 59 -8.84 -7.95 10.33
C VAL A 59 -8.96 -9.28 11.07
N PRO A 60 -8.07 -9.60 12.03
CA PRO A 60 -8.19 -10.81 12.81
C PRO A 60 -9.49 -10.84 13.61
N ARG A 61 -10.07 -12.01 13.77
CA ARG A 61 -11.19 -12.20 14.68
C ARG A 61 -10.68 -12.12 16.13
N GLU A 62 -11.56 -11.74 17.04
CA GLU A 62 -11.26 -11.73 18.47
C GLU A 62 -10.73 -13.10 18.94
N GLY A 63 -9.59 -13.09 19.63
CA GLY A 63 -8.88 -14.31 20.05
C GLY A 63 -7.82 -14.84 19.07
N VAL A 64 -7.71 -14.31 17.87
CA VAL A 64 -6.63 -14.65 16.92
C VAL A 64 -5.49 -13.66 17.08
N SER A 65 -4.28 -14.14 17.35
CA SER A 65 -3.12 -13.26 17.49
C SER A 65 -2.69 -12.67 16.14
N GLU A 66 -2.14 -11.45 16.18
CA GLU A 66 -1.66 -10.77 14.99
C GLU A 66 -0.54 -11.55 14.26
N SER A 67 0.29 -12.28 15.02
CA SER A 67 1.33 -13.15 14.49
C SER A 67 0.76 -14.38 13.76
N GLU A 68 -0.38 -14.89 14.20
CA GLU A 68 -1.09 -15.96 13.53
C GLU A 68 -1.78 -15.43 12.26
N ALA A 69 -2.43 -14.27 12.35
CA ALA A 69 -3.02 -13.58 11.21
C ALA A 69 -1.99 -13.26 10.13
N ALA A 70 -0.78 -12.85 10.51
CA ALA A 70 0.31 -12.53 9.60
C ALA A 70 0.72 -13.70 8.68
N ARG A 71 0.52 -14.95 9.10
CA ARG A 71 0.78 -16.14 8.27
C ARG A 71 -0.16 -16.27 7.07
N TYR A 72 -1.31 -15.63 7.14
CA TYR A 72 -2.33 -15.61 6.07
C TYR A 72 -2.25 -14.35 5.21
N TYR A 73 -1.30 -13.47 5.51
CA TYR A 73 -0.98 -12.28 4.73
C TYR A 73 -0.21 -12.69 3.47
N HIS A 74 -0.90 -13.19 2.48
CA HIS A 74 -0.31 -13.38 1.16
C HIS A 74 -0.76 -12.26 0.24
N PRO A 75 0.15 -11.37 -0.18
CA PRO A 75 -0.16 -10.31 -1.15
C PRO A 75 -0.45 -10.84 -2.55
N THR A 76 -0.30 -12.12 -2.77
CA THR A 76 -0.52 -12.78 -4.05
C THR A 76 -1.76 -13.67 -3.99
N GLY A 77 -2.84 -13.16 -4.53
CA GLY A 77 -3.93 -13.88 -5.20
C GLY A 77 -4.66 -14.91 -4.35
N ASP A 78 -5.63 -15.36 -4.81
CA ASP A 78 -6.50 -16.55 -4.82
C ASP A 78 -6.74 -17.37 -3.54
N LYS A 79 -6.02 -17.21 -2.46
CA LYS A 79 -6.39 -17.82 -1.20
C LYS A 79 -7.37 -16.91 -0.46
N ARG A 80 -8.65 -17.27 -0.55
CA ARG A 80 -9.69 -16.64 0.28
C ARG A 80 -9.23 -16.67 1.74
N ALA A 81 -9.30 -15.51 2.38
CA ALA A 81 -9.10 -15.44 3.82
C ALA A 81 -10.01 -16.46 4.49
N ASP A 82 -9.44 -17.27 5.40
CA ASP A 82 -10.22 -18.24 6.14
C ASP A 82 -11.25 -17.50 7.00
N ALA A 83 -12.53 -17.66 6.67
CA ALA A 83 -13.64 -17.01 7.36
C ALA A 83 -13.67 -17.29 8.87
N THR A 84 -13.02 -18.37 9.32
CA THR A 84 -12.96 -18.75 10.73
C THR A 84 -11.99 -17.88 11.53
N LYS A 85 -10.99 -17.29 10.85
CA LYS A 85 -9.89 -16.55 11.47
C LYS A 85 -9.99 -15.03 11.35
N PHE A 86 -10.83 -14.55 10.42
CA PHE A 86 -10.98 -13.12 10.15
C PHE A 86 -12.40 -12.63 10.42
N GLN A 87 -12.50 -11.39 10.84
CA GLN A 87 -13.77 -10.72 11.06
C GLN A 87 -14.29 -10.17 9.73
N ALA A 88 -15.54 -10.48 9.41
CA ALA A 88 -16.21 -9.91 8.26
C ALA A 88 -16.84 -8.56 8.62
N SER A 89 -16.60 -7.57 7.78
CA SER A 89 -17.31 -6.29 7.77
C SER A 89 -18.30 -6.28 6.61
N TYR A 90 -19.48 -5.71 6.83
CA TYR A 90 -20.55 -5.65 5.84
C TYR A 90 -20.91 -4.21 5.54
N TYR A 91 -21.05 -3.89 4.26
CA TYR A 91 -21.51 -2.58 3.80
C TYR A 91 -22.67 -2.77 2.82
N PRO A 92 -23.89 -2.34 3.17
CA PRO A 92 -25.01 -2.34 2.24
C PRO A 92 -24.80 -1.24 1.20
N LEU A 93 -24.93 -1.58 -0.08
CA LEU A 93 -24.97 -0.57 -1.13
C LEU A 93 -26.34 0.13 -1.07
N ALA A 94 -26.30 1.48 -1.23
CA ALA A 94 -27.52 2.28 -1.18
C ALA A 94 -28.46 1.90 -2.33
N ASP A 95 -29.73 1.91 -2.03
CA ASP A 95 -30.84 1.64 -2.96
C ASP A 95 -30.84 0.24 -3.60
N GLN A 96 -31.97 -0.10 -4.18
CA GLN A 96 -32.11 -1.33 -4.95
C GLN A 96 -31.59 -1.14 -6.37
N PHE A 97 -31.12 -2.22 -6.95
CA PHE A 97 -30.69 -2.28 -8.35
C PHE A 97 -31.82 -2.87 -9.16
N THR A 98 -32.31 -2.10 -10.12
CA THR A 98 -33.33 -2.54 -11.06
C THR A 98 -32.76 -2.45 -12.46
N ALA A 99 -32.73 -3.54 -13.19
CA ALA A 99 -32.28 -3.59 -14.58
C ALA A 99 -33.15 -4.53 -15.41
N ASN A 100 -33.28 -4.21 -16.69
CA ASN A 100 -33.82 -5.13 -17.66
C ASN A 100 -32.77 -6.24 -17.91
N LEU A 101 -33.25 -7.45 -18.06
CA LEU A 101 -32.43 -8.59 -18.44
C LEU A 101 -32.21 -8.61 -19.95
N ARG A 102 -31.31 -9.46 -20.42
CA ARG A 102 -31.03 -9.61 -21.84
C ARG A 102 -32.32 -9.81 -22.66
N ASP A 103 -32.33 -9.19 -23.82
CA ASP A 103 -33.46 -9.27 -24.80
C ASP A 103 -34.80 -8.71 -24.28
N ASP A 104 -34.76 -7.79 -23.30
CA ASP A 104 -35.95 -7.15 -22.69
C ASP A 104 -37.04 -8.15 -22.21
N SER A 105 -36.62 -9.40 -21.94
CA SER A 105 -37.54 -10.48 -21.57
C SER A 105 -37.98 -10.43 -20.09
N GLY A 106 -37.66 -9.36 -19.40
CA GLY A 106 -38.04 -9.11 -18.02
C GLY A 106 -37.07 -8.21 -17.30
N PHE A 107 -37.42 -7.85 -16.08
CA PHE A 107 -36.52 -7.08 -15.19
C PHE A 107 -36.21 -7.86 -13.91
N VAL A 108 -35.13 -7.49 -13.28
CA VAL A 108 -34.78 -7.97 -11.95
C VAL A 108 -34.56 -6.78 -11.02
N GLN A 109 -35.01 -6.95 -9.78
CA GLN A 109 -34.78 -5.99 -8.71
C GLN A 109 -34.09 -6.74 -7.56
N LEU A 110 -32.98 -6.21 -7.09
CA LEU A 110 -32.22 -6.82 -6.00
C LEU A 110 -31.50 -5.78 -5.16
N GLY A 111 -31.33 -6.09 -3.87
CA GLY A 111 -30.46 -5.36 -2.96
C GLY A 111 -29.10 -6.05 -2.89
N LEU A 112 -28.04 -5.27 -2.81
CA LEU A 112 -26.68 -5.77 -2.71
C LEU A 112 -25.98 -5.23 -1.46
N GLY A 113 -25.07 -6.03 -0.93
CA GLY A 113 -24.13 -5.63 0.08
C GLY A 113 -22.74 -6.23 -0.21
N VAL A 114 -21.72 -5.49 0.13
CA VAL A 114 -20.34 -5.93 0.05
C VAL A 114 -19.92 -6.50 1.41
N ALA A 115 -19.30 -7.67 1.41
CA ALA A 115 -18.67 -8.26 2.58
C ALA A 115 -17.16 -8.35 2.35
N THR A 116 -16.39 -7.91 3.31
CA THR A 116 -14.92 -7.96 3.26
C THR A 116 -14.35 -8.42 4.59
N TYR A 117 -13.19 -9.10 4.55
CA TYR A 117 -12.38 -9.42 5.72
C TYR A 117 -11.25 -8.42 5.94
N TYR A 118 -11.13 -7.43 5.06
CA TYR A 118 -10.15 -6.37 5.16
C TYR A 118 -10.65 -5.21 6.03
N ASP A 119 -9.74 -4.36 6.41
CA ASP A 119 -9.99 -3.19 7.25
C ASP A 119 -10.90 -2.14 6.58
N GLN A 120 -11.19 -1.08 7.32
CA GLN A 120 -12.11 -0.02 6.93
C GLN A 120 -11.76 0.64 5.60
N ARG A 121 -10.50 0.58 5.16
CA ARG A 121 -10.06 1.15 3.89
C ARG A 121 -10.80 0.59 2.68
N VAL A 122 -11.15 -0.71 2.71
CA VAL A 122 -11.97 -1.31 1.64
C VAL A 122 -13.37 -0.74 1.62
N ILE A 123 -13.99 -0.56 2.78
CA ILE A 123 -15.33 0.05 2.88
C ILE A 123 -15.30 1.50 2.40
N ASP A 124 -14.25 2.25 2.74
CA ASP A 124 -14.09 3.64 2.31
C ASP A 124 -13.86 3.72 0.80
N ALA A 125 -13.11 2.78 0.21
CA ALA A 125 -12.95 2.66 -1.24
C ALA A 125 -14.29 2.34 -1.94
N VAL A 126 -15.08 1.42 -1.38
CA VAL A 126 -16.42 1.11 -1.90
C VAL A 126 -17.32 2.36 -1.90
N ARG A 127 -17.31 3.15 -0.83
CA ARG A 127 -18.05 4.42 -0.75
C ARG A 127 -17.58 5.43 -1.78
N LEU A 128 -16.27 5.58 -1.91
CA LEU A 128 -15.67 6.52 -2.86
C LEU A 128 -16.07 6.20 -4.30
N HIS A 129 -16.12 4.92 -4.63
CA HIS A 129 -16.42 4.43 -5.98
C HIS A 129 -17.87 3.95 -6.17
N GLU A 130 -18.79 4.31 -5.27
CA GLU A 130 -20.16 3.78 -5.25
C GLU A 130 -20.89 3.98 -6.58
N ILE A 131 -20.72 5.13 -7.22
CA ILE A 131 -21.36 5.42 -8.52
C ILE A 131 -20.83 4.49 -9.62
N ALA A 132 -19.51 4.28 -9.67
CA ALA A 132 -18.87 3.40 -10.65
C ALA A 132 -19.26 1.93 -10.41
N ILE A 133 -19.29 1.51 -9.15
CA ILE A 133 -19.77 0.19 -8.73
C ILE A 133 -21.22 -0.01 -9.17
N ARG A 134 -22.08 1.00 -8.95
CA ARG A 134 -23.49 0.93 -9.35
C ARG A 134 -23.62 0.72 -10.85
N SER A 135 -22.88 1.46 -11.64
CA SER A 135 -22.86 1.33 -13.10
C SER A 135 -22.41 -0.07 -13.55
N ALA A 136 -21.30 -0.57 -12.98
CA ALA A 136 -20.77 -1.89 -13.29
C ALA A 136 -21.74 -3.03 -12.91
N VAL A 137 -22.41 -2.89 -11.77
CA VAL A 137 -23.42 -3.85 -11.29
C VAL A 137 -24.62 -3.87 -12.23
N LEU A 138 -25.18 -2.71 -12.61
CA LEU A 138 -26.32 -2.62 -13.52
C LEU A 138 -25.99 -3.22 -14.89
N LEU A 139 -24.79 -2.95 -15.42
CA LEU A 139 -24.31 -3.55 -16.66
C LEU A 139 -24.24 -5.07 -16.54
N THR A 140 -23.61 -5.57 -15.47
CA THR A 140 -23.49 -7.02 -15.23
C THR A 140 -24.85 -7.70 -15.14
N ILE A 141 -25.85 -7.04 -14.53
CA ILE A 141 -27.21 -7.59 -14.42
C ILE A 141 -27.90 -7.61 -15.80
N SER A 142 -27.77 -6.57 -16.59
CA SER A 142 -28.41 -6.46 -17.90
C SER A 142 -27.92 -7.51 -18.91
N GLU A 143 -26.74 -8.04 -18.72
CA GLU A 143 -26.15 -9.11 -19.54
C GLU A 143 -26.64 -10.51 -19.18
N GLN A 144 -27.42 -10.68 -18.10
CA GLN A 144 -27.83 -11.98 -17.63
C GLN A 144 -29.01 -12.56 -18.40
N ASP A 145 -28.99 -13.87 -18.56
CA ASP A 145 -30.11 -14.62 -19.12
C ASP A 145 -31.23 -14.78 -18.06
N PRO A 146 -32.48 -14.47 -18.39
CA PRO A 146 -33.61 -14.53 -17.45
C PRO A 146 -33.89 -15.93 -16.89
N VAL A 147 -33.61 -16.96 -17.66
CA VAL A 147 -33.81 -18.34 -17.22
C VAL A 147 -32.74 -18.72 -16.21
N MET A 148 -31.50 -18.31 -16.49
CA MET A 148 -30.35 -18.59 -15.62
C MET A 148 -30.48 -17.90 -14.26
N VAL A 149 -30.89 -16.61 -14.22
CA VAL A 149 -31.03 -15.87 -12.96
C VAL A 149 -32.03 -16.48 -11.99
N ARG A 150 -33.01 -17.26 -12.49
CA ARG A 150 -34.02 -17.94 -11.66
C ARG A 150 -33.46 -19.20 -11.01
N SER A 151 -32.48 -19.87 -11.61
CA SER A 151 -31.88 -21.08 -11.09
C SER A 151 -30.90 -20.84 -9.94
N PRO A 152 -30.71 -21.80 -9.01
CA PRO A 152 -29.70 -21.69 -7.96
C PRO A 152 -28.28 -21.51 -8.52
N GLU A 153 -27.95 -22.25 -9.59
CA GLU A 153 -26.66 -22.23 -10.26
C GLU A 153 -26.42 -20.87 -10.92
N GLY A 154 -27.43 -20.32 -11.59
CA GLY A 154 -27.36 -19.00 -12.21
C GLY A 154 -27.22 -17.87 -11.19
N LYS A 155 -27.87 -17.97 -10.03
CA LYS A 155 -27.66 -17.05 -8.91
C LYS A 155 -26.23 -17.09 -8.37
N ALA A 156 -25.65 -18.28 -8.27
CA ALA A 156 -24.24 -18.44 -7.86
C ALA A 156 -23.28 -17.84 -8.90
N HIS A 157 -23.57 -18.04 -10.18
CA HIS A 157 -22.83 -17.43 -11.28
C HIS A 157 -22.94 -15.88 -11.25
N LEU A 158 -24.16 -15.34 -11.13
CA LEU A 158 -24.38 -13.89 -11.01
C LEU A 158 -23.62 -13.30 -9.82
N LYS A 159 -23.66 -13.96 -8.65
CA LYS A 159 -22.88 -13.51 -7.48
C LYS A 159 -21.39 -13.44 -7.78
N THR A 160 -20.84 -14.40 -8.53
CA THR A 160 -19.43 -14.42 -8.93
C THR A 160 -19.11 -13.32 -9.92
N ALA A 161 -19.98 -13.09 -10.91
CA ALA A 161 -19.83 -12.02 -11.89
C ALA A 161 -19.87 -10.64 -11.23
N LEU A 162 -20.85 -10.40 -10.36
CA LEU A 162 -20.99 -9.15 -9.61
C LEU A 162 -19.74 -8.87 -8.73
N ARG A 163 -19.25 -9.90 -8.04
CA ARG A 163 -18.00 -9.75 -7.27
C ARG A 163 -16.82 -9.35 -8.15
N LYS A 164 -16.70 -9.97 -9.32
CA LYS A 164 -15.65 -9.65 -10.28
C LYS A 164 -15.76 -8.19 -10.74
N SER A 165 -16.94 -7.76 -11.20
CA SER A 165 -17.17 -6.40 -11.65
C SER A 165 -16.89 -5.35 -10.56
N ILE A 166 -17.26 -5.60 -9.31
CA ILE A 166 -16.99 -4.69 -8.20
C ILE A 166 -15.48 -4.62 -7.93
N ASN A 167 -14.77 -5.76 -7.95
CA ASN A 167 -13.32 -5.79 -7.73
C ASN A 167 -12.52 -5.13 -8.86
N GLU A 168 -13.06 -5.05 -10.07
CA GLU A 168 -12.43 -4.35 -11.19
C GLU A 168 -12.54 -2.82 -11.08
N VAL A 169 -13.49 -2.34 -10.29
CA VAL A 169 -13.68 -0.90 -10.02
C VAL A 169 -12.80 -0.45 -8.84
N LEU A 170 -12.51 -1.32 -7.87
CA LEU A 170 -11.76 -1.02 -6.65
C LEU A 170 -10.26 -1.14 -6.84
#